data_87ad9862efd0d4a8f13123dff3e0c889
#
_entry.id   87ad9862efd0d4a8f13123dff3e0c889
#
_cell.length_a   1.000
_cell.length_b   1.000
_cell.length_c   1.000
_cell.angle_alpha   90.00
_cell.angle_beta   90.00
_cell.angle_gamma   90.00
#
_symmetry.space_group_name_H-M   'P 1'
#
loop_
_entity.id
_entity.type
_entity.pdbx_description
1 polymer ?
#
loop_
_entity_poly.entity_id
_entity_poly.type
_entity_poly.pdbx_seq_one_letter_code
_entity_poly.pdbx_strand_id
1 'polypeptide(L)'
;MLRRSLLISVVALVSGTLAPTIPATAGSDPVAVIHNLGNQFQTVARNPFPAQRLAGFRQLFSENFDVPGLGRFVLGRFARILNSSEQQEFLDLFETYVVYTYSNRLSEFAADGGVPRVIGSRLDADGAIVSSEVIRSHTVQPIKVDWRLSWRDGAYKISDVIVDGLSMAVTGRAELEGVAERNGERPQAILAVMRQECADAALRQIAP
;
A
#
# COMPACT_ATOMS: atom_id res chain seq x y z
N MET A 1 24.42 -31.36 78.93
CA MET A 1 23.54 -31.93 77.88
C MET A 1 23.33 -30.88 76.83
N LEU A 2 24.02 -30.98 75.70
CA LEU A 2 24.01 -30.02 74.61
C LEU A 2 22.83 -30.28 73.67
N ARG A 3 21.95 -29.25 73.41
CA ARG A 3 20.99 -29.26 72.32
C ARG A 3 21.53 -28.38 71.19
N ARG A 4 21.95 -29.02 70.11
CA ARG A 4 22.32 -28.37 68.86
C ARG A 4 21.06 -28.03 68.03
N SER A 5 20.78 -26.79 67.86
CA SER A 5 19.76 -26.33 66.93
C SER A 5 20.35 -26.19 65.53
N LEU A 6 19.83 -26.96 64.55
CA LEU A 6 20.14 -26.83 63.12
C LEU A 6 19.24 -25.77 62.52
N LEU A 7 19.85 -24.69 62.05
CA LEU A 7 19.20 -23.71 61.21
C LEU A 7 19.31 -24.15 59.73
N ILE A 8 18.17 -24.51 59.14
CA ILE A 8 18.08 -24.81 57.72
C ILE A 8 17.73 -23.48 57.00
N SER A 9 18.72 -22.94 56.28
CA SER A 9 18.49 -21.79 55.39
C SER A 9 17.91 -22.27 54.07
N VAL A 10 16.64 -21.94 53.81
CA VAL A 10 16.00 -22.15 52.51
C VAL A 10 16.38 -20.99 51.58
N VAL A 11 17.28 -21.24 50.64
CA VAL A 11 17.58 -20.32 49.54
C VAL A 11 16.52 -20.54 48.48
N ALA A 12 15.58 -19.60 48.34
CA ALA A 12 14.61 -19.58 47.28
C ALA A 12 15.31 -19.06 46.00
N LEU A 13 15.58 -19.97 45.04
CA LEU A 13 16.00 -19.59 43.66
C LEU A 13 14.79 -19.07 42.93
N VAL A 14 14.71 -17.74 42.76
CA VAL A 14 13.76 -17.12 41.84
C VAL A 14 14.33 -17.23 40.42
N SER A 15 13.91 -18.28 39.71
CA SER A 15 14.20 -18.44 38.28
C SER A 15 13.31 -17.48 37.49
N GLY A 16 13.82 -16.27 37.23
CA GLY A 16 13.19 -15.33 36.30
C GLY A 16 13.30 -15.88 34.89
N THR A 17 12.20 -16.40 34.36
CA THR A 17 12.10 -16.71 32.93
C THR A 17 12.04 -15.40 32.17
N LEU A 18 13.17 -14.94 31.56
CA LEU A 18 13.14 -13.94 30.54
C LEU A 18 12.37 -14.50 29.33
N ALA A 19 11.14 -14.04 29.13
CA ALA A 19 10.45 -14.30 27.88
C ALA A 19 11.24 -13.60 26.76
N PRO A 20 11.52 -14.30 25.64
CA PRO A 20 12.17 -13.65 24.50
C PRO A 20 11.23 -12.57 23.97
N THR A 21 11.65 -11.29 24.07
CA THR A 21 11.01 -10.18 23.35
C THR A 21 11.33 -10.39 21.87
N ILE A 22 10.37 -10.93 21.12
CA ILE A 22 10.45 -10.96 19.66
C ILE A 22 10.41 -9.50 19.21
N PRO A 23 11.44 -8.99 18.51
CA PRO A 23 11.38 -7.64 17.95
C PRO A 23 10.20 -7.60 16.99
N ALA A 24 9.23 -6.70 17.22
CA ALA A 24 8.18 -6.42 16.26
C ALA A 24 8.88 -5.95 14.96
N THR A 25 8.83 -6.79 13.92
CA THR A 25 9.33 -6.39 12.61
C THR A 25 8.47 -5.22 12.12
N ALA A 26 9.09 -4.21 11.51
CA ALA A 26 8.40 -2.98 11.03
C ALA A 26 7.21 -3.28 10.10
N GLY A 27 7.11 -4.50 9.57
CA GLY A 27 5.97 -4.98 8.77
C GLY A 27 4.77 -5.48 9.59
N SER A 28 4.88 -5.60 10.93
CA SER A 28 3.81 -6.10 11.80
C SER A 28 2.95 -4.99 12.43
N ASP A 29 3.38 -3.73 12.35
CA ASP A 29 2.61 -2.57 12.82
C ASP A 29 2.05 -1.80 11.61
N PRO A 30 0.72 -1.77 11.42
CA PRO A 30 0.11 -1.08 10.30
C PRO A 30 0.37 0.43 10.30
N VAL A 31 0.50 1.05 11.47
CA VAL A 31 0.82 2.49 11.59
C VAL A 31 2.24 2.76 11.12
N ALA A 32 3.19 1.91 11.53
CA ALA A 32 4.58 2.03 11.10
C ALA A 32 4.73 1.87 9.58
N VAL A 33 3.93 0.99 8.94
CA VAL A 33 3.91 0.84 7.47
C VAL A 33 3.57 2.16 6.79
N ILE A 34 2.53 2.86 7.24
CA ILE A 34 2.11 4.14 6.63
C ILE A 34 3.10 5.26 6.92
N HIS A 35 3.68 5.32 8.12
CA HIS A 35 4.76 6.27 8.41
C HIS A 35 5.99 6.05 7.53
N ASN A 36 6.42 4.79 7.38
CA ASN A 36 7.57 4.45 6.54
C ASN A 36 7.29 4.78 5.06
N LEU A 37 6.11 4.45 4.56
CA LEU A 37 5.68 4.82 3.21
C LEU A 37 5.75 6.34 3.00
N GLY A 38 5.25 7.14 3.94
CA GLY A 38 5.31 8.60 3.87
C GLY A 38 6.74 9.14 3.78
N ASN A 39 7.66 8.59 4.58
CA ASN A 39 9.07 8.98 4.58
C ASN A 39 9.79 8.59 3.26
N GLN A 40 9.58 7.36 2.80
CA GLN A 40 10.12 6.87 1.53
C GLN A 40 9.58 7.68 0.35
N PHE A 41 8.29 7.96 0.36
CA PHE A 41 7.61 8.78 -0.63
C PHE A 41 8.24 10.18 -0.74
N GLN A 42 8.46 10.86 0.38
CA GLN A 42 9.13 12.18 0.39
C GLN A 42 10.54 12.12 -0.21
N THR A 43 11.28 11.06 0.08
CA THR A 43 12.63 10.85 -0.45
C THR A 43 12.59 10.67 -1.98
N VAL A 44 11.68 9.84 -2.48
CA VAL A 44 11.51 9.61 -3.93
C VAL A 44 11.03 10.87 -4.63
N ALA A 45 10.01 11.55 -4.08
CA ALA A 45 9.41 12.73 -4.69
C ALA A 45 10.39 13.92 -4.85
N ARG A 46 11.36 14.04 -3.95
CA ARG A 46 12.41 15.08 -4.00
C ARG A 46 13.55 14.76 -4.97
N ASN A 47 13.58 13.57 -5.57
CA ASN A 47 14.62 13.22 -6.53
C ASN A 47 14.52 14.15 -7.77
N PRO A 48 15.60 14.89 -8.15
CA PRO A 48 15.54 15.85 -9.24
C PRO A 48 15.44 15.18 -10.63
N PHE A 49 15.78 13.88 -10.73
CA PHE A 49 15.80 13.15 -11.98
C PHE A 49 14.48 12.43 -12.23
N PRO A 50 13.68 12.82 -13.24
CA PRO A 50 12.34 12.24 -13.48
C PRO A 50 12.34 10.72 -13.63
N ALA A 51 13.30 10.16 -14.37
CA ALA A 51 13.40 8.71 -14.57
C ALA A 51 13.68 7.94 -13.25
N GLN A 52 14.54 8.49 -12.37
CA GLN A 52 14.81 7.89 -11.06
C GLN A 52 13.62 8.05 -10.12
N ARG A 53 12.90 9.17 -10.18
CA ARG A 53 11.67 9.39 -9.45
C ARG A 53 10.59 8.38 -9.83
N LEU A 54 10.40 8.16 -11.13
CA LEU A 54 9.47 7.16 -11.65
C LEU A 54 9.83 5.74 -11.20
N ALA A 55 11.11 5.38 -11.29
CA ALA A 55 11.60 4.07 -10.81
C ALA A 55 11.39 3.91 -9.30
N GLY A 56 11.62 4.97 -8.51
CA GLY A 56 11.36 4.97 -7.08
C GLY A 56 9.88 4.80 -6.74
N PHE A 57 8.96 5.45 -7.47
CA PHE A 57 7.52 5.24 -7.29
C PHE A 57 7.09 3.83 -7.64
N ARG A 58 7.65 3.25 -8.71
CA ARG A 58 7.40 1.84 -9.05
C ARG A 58 7.81 0.91 -7.91
N GLN A 59 9.00 1.12 -7.36
CA GLN A 59 9.50 0.35 -6.24
C GLN A 59 8.60 0.50 -5.00
N LEU A 60 8.23 1.75 -4.64
CA LEU A 60 7.31 1.99 -3.53
C LEU A 60 5.97 1.29 -3.71
N PHE A 61 5.42 1.30 -4.92
CA PHE A 61 4.16 0.65 -5.21
C PHE A 61 4.27 -0.87 -5.08
N SER A 62 5.26 -1.49 -5.73
CA SER A 62 5.45 -2.94 -5.67
C SER A 62 5.79 -3.48 -4.27
N GLU A 63 6.55 -2.71 -3.46
CA GLU A 63 6.95 -3.13 -2.12
C GLU A 63 5.87 -2.93 -1.07
N ASN A 64 5.03 -1.90 -1.18
CA ASN A 64 4.08 -1.54 -0.13
C ASN A 64 2.64 -1.95 -0.42
N PHE A 65 2.28 -2.20 -1.69
CA PHE A 65 0.92 -2.55 -2.07
C PHE A 65 0.77 -4.06 -2.38
N ASP A 66 -0.40 -4.61 -2.12
CA ASP A 66 -0.80 -5.93 -2.62
C ASP A 66 -1.21 -5.80 -4.11
N VAL A 67 -0.23 -5.57 -4.99
CA VAL A 67 -0.47 -5.34 -6.43
C VAL A 67 -1.25 -6.49 -7.06
N PRO A 68 -0.93 -7.78 -6.81
CA PRO A 68 -1.72 -8.90 -7.34
C PRO A 68 -3.16 -8.93 -6.80
N GLY A 69 -3.36 -8.63 -5.51
CA GLY A 69 -4.69 -8.57 -4.90
C GLY A 69 -5.53 -7.42 -5.44
N LEU A 70 -4.94 -6.22 -5.52
CA LEU A 70 -5.56 -5.04 -6.11
C LEU A 70 -5.94 -5.26 -7.57
N GLY A 71 -5.02 -5.74 -8.39
CA GLY A 71 -5.27 -6.00 -9.80
C GLY A 71 -6.41 -7.00 -10.00
N ARG A 72 -6.42 -8.11 -9.24
CA ARG A 72 -7.54 -9.07 -9.28
C ARG A 72 -8.86 -8.45 -8.84
N PHE A 73 -8.85 -7.62 -7.80
CA PHE A 73 -10.05 -6.92 -7.32
C PHE A 73 -10.60 -5.97 -8.39
N VAL A 74 -9.73 -5.15 -8.99
CA VAL A 74 -10.08 -4.16 -10.02
C VAL A 74 -10.58 -4.85 -11.30
N LEU A 75 -9.96 -5.96 -11.68
CA LEU A 75 -10.41 -6.78 -12.84
C LEU A 75 -11.78 -7.45 -12.59
N GLY A 76 -12.14 -7.67 -11.33
CA GLY A 76 -13.45 -8.13 -10.91
C GLY A 76 -13.87 -9.47 -11.53
N ARG A 77 -15.08 -9.52 -12.10
CA ARG A 77 -15.62 -10.74 -12.74
C ARG A 77 -14.76 -11.25 -13.91
N PHE A 78 -14.06 -10.35 -14.58
CA PHE A 78 -13.23 -10.69 -15.75
C PHE A 78 -11.96 -11.47 -15.39
N ALA A 79 -11.52 -11.42 -14.12
CA ALA A 79 -10.41 -12.23 -13.63
C ALA A 79 -10.61 -13.75 -13.83
N ARG A 80 -11.87 -14.22 -13.90
CA ARG A 80 -12.19 -15.63 -14.12
C ARG A 80 -12.31 -16.01 -15.60
N ILE A 81 -12.36 -15.03 -16.48
CA ILE A 81 -12.56 -15.23 -17.93
C ILE A 81 -11.23 -15.18 -18.68
N LEU A 82 -10.32 -14.30 -18.24
CA LEU A 82 -8.98 -14.21 -18.79
C LEU A 82 -8.17 -15.46 -18.45
N ASN A 83 -7.38 -15.93 -19.41
CA ASN A 83 -6.41 -17.00 -19.16
C ASN A 83 -5.22 -16.49 -18.34
N SER A 84 -4.34 -17.40 -17.89
CA SER A 84 -3.23 -17.06 -17.00
C SER A 84 -2.26 -16.03 -17.60
N SER A 85 -2.00 -16.10 -18.92
CA SER A 85 -1.12 -15.14 -19.61
C SER A 85 -1.76 -13.76 -19.69
N GLU A 86 -3.06 -13.69 -19.99
CA GLU A 86 -3.82 -12.44 -20.03
C GLU A 86 -3.95 -11.81 -18.65
N GLN A 87 -4.13 -12.62 -17.59
CA GLN A 87 -4.12 -12.13 -16.21
C GLN A 87 -2.77 -11.54 -15.82
N GLN A 88 -1.67 -12.20 -16.18
CA GLN A 88 -0.33 -11.69 -15.89
C GLN A 88 -0.08 -10.39 -16.67
N GLU A 89 -0.41 -10.34 -17.94
CA GLU A 89 -0.32 -9.13 -18.74
C GLU A 89 -1.12 -7.99 -18.13
N PHE A 90 -2.34 -8.28 -17.66
CA PHE A 90 -3.14 -7.26 -16.98
C PHE A 90 -2.44 -6.71 -15.73
N LEU A 91 -1.85 -7.57 -14.89
CA LEU A 91 -1.14 -7.13 -13.69
C LEU A 91 0.06 -6.23 -14.01
N ASP A 92 0.83 -6.57 -15.06
CA ASP A 92 1.98 -5.78 -15.51
C ASP A 92 1.53 -4.40 -16.05
N LEU A 93 0.44 -4.38 -16.81
CA LEU A 93 -0.18 -3.16 -17.31
C LEU A 93 -0.79 -2.32 -16.18
N PHE A 94 -1.45 -2.94 -15.21
CA PHE A 94 -2.06 -2.28 -14.07
C PHE A 94 -1.00 -1.57 -13.22
N GLU A 95 0.09 -2.25 -12.87
CA GLU A 95 1.21 -1.64 -12.16
C GLU A 95 1.77 -0.44 -12.93
N THR A 96 2.03 -0.63 -14.22
CA THR A 96 2.56 0.42 -15.10
C THR A 96 1.62 1.61 -15.18
N TYR A 97 0.33 1.38 -15.38
CA TYR A 97 -0.69 2.43 -15.44
C TYR A 97 -0.76 3.24 -14.14
N VAL A 98 -0.82 2.56 -12.99
CA VAL A 98 -0.87 3.24 -11.69
C VAL A 98 0.38 4.11 -11.49
N VAL A 99 1.56 3.56 -11.73
CA VAL A 99 2.82 4.29 -11.55
C VAL A 99 2.88 5.52 -12.46
N TYR A 100 2.59 5.39 -13.74
CA TYR A 100 2.62 6.52 -14.68
C TYR A 100 1.55 7.57 -14.39
N THR A 101 0.33 7.13 -14.07
CA THR A 101 -0.79 8.05 -13.83
C THR A 101 -0.60 8.89 -12.58
N TYR A 102 -0.04 8.27 -11.52
CA TYR A 102 0.03 8.93 -10.22
C TYR A 102 1.40 9.55 -9.90
N SER A 103 2.50 9.15 -10.57
CA SER A 103 3.85 9.64 -10.23
C SER A 103 3.98 11.17 -10.28
N ASN A 104 3.45 11.83 -11.30
CA ASN A 104 3.51 13.29 -11.42
C ASN A 104 2.63 13.98 -10.37
N ARG A 105 1.37 13.52 -10.21
CA ARG A 105 0.45 14.06 -9.20
C ARG A 105 1.01 13.91 -7.79
N LEU A 106 1.64 12.79 -7.50
CA LEU A 106 2.27 12.53 -6.21
C LEU A 106 3.51 13.40 -5.99
N SER A 107 4.28 13.70 -7.05
CA SER A 107 5.43 14.62 -6.96
C SER A 107 4.98 16.06 -6.65
N GLU A 108 3.93 16.55 -7.32
CA GLU A 108 3.31 17.85 -7.02
C GLU A 108 2.78 17.90 -5.60
N PHE A 109 2.10 16.83 -5.19
CA PHE A 109 1.55 16.69 -3.84
C PHE A 109 2.64 16.73 -2.76
N ALA A 110 3.79 16.07 -2.98
CA ALA A 110 4.93 16.11 -2.08
C ALA A 110 5.60 17.50 -2.02
N ALA A 111 5.66 18.20 -3.15
CA ALA A 111 6.19 19.57 -3.22
C ALA A 111 5.35 20.55 -2.39
N ASP A 112 4.03 20.32 -2.32
CA ASP A 112 3.08 21.09 -1.48
C ASP A 112 3.12 20.72 0.02
N GLY A 113 4.09 19.89 0.44
CA GLY A 113 4.21 19.46 1.83
C GLY A 113 3.26 18.32 2.21
N GLY A 114 2.63 17.69 1.24
CA GLY A 114 1.66 16.62 1.44
C GLY A 114 2.28 15.33 2.03
N VAL A 115 2.32 15.25 3.37
CA VAL A 115 2.72 14.04 4.09
C VAL A 115 1.50 13.54 4.89
N PRO A 116 1.16 12.25 4.82
CA PRO A 116 0.09 11.72 5.63
C PRO A 116 0.46 11.79 7.11
N ARG A 117 -0.37 12.48 7.90
CA ARG A 117 -0.33 12.50 9.36
C ARG A 117 -1.31 11.46 9.87
N VAL A 118 -0.83 10.36 10.40
CA VAL A 118 -1.70 9.33 10.98
C VAL A 118 -2.46 9.91 12.17
N ILE A 119 -3.79 9.70 12.19
CA ILE A 119 -4.71 10.16 13.23
C ILE A 119 -5.36 9.00 13.99
N GLY A 120 -5.23 7.76 13.48
CA GLY A 120 -5.75 6.58 14.15
C GLY A 120 -5.55 5.31 13.34
N SER A 121 -5.79 4.19 13.99
CA SER A 121 -5.84 2.89 13.34
C SER A 121 -6.87 1.99 14.01
N ARG A 122 -7.43 1.04 13.25
CA ARG A 122 -8.30 -0.01 13.79
C ARG A 122 -8.05 -1.33 13.06
N LEU A 123 -8.28 -2.42 13.74
CA LEU A 123 -8.27 -3.73 13.10
C LEU A 123 -9.51 -3.87 12.19
N ASP A 124 -9.33 -4.57 11.09
CA ASP A 124 -10.38 -4.98 10.16
C ASP A 124 -10.32 -6.50 9.99
N ALA A 125 -11.35 -7.10 9.39
CA ALA A 125 -11.48 -8.56 9.29
C ALA A 125 -10.25 -9.24 8.67
N ASP A 126 -9.64 -8.61 7.64
CA ASP A 126 -8.51 -9.14 6.88
C ASP A 126 -7.18 -8.41 7.15
N GLY A 127 -7.16 -7.51 8.14
CA GLY A 127 -5.96 -6.72 8.43
C GLY A 127 -6.20 -5.50 9.29
N ALA A 128 -5.96 -4.29 8.77
CA ALA A 128 -6.12 -3.04 9.49
C ALA A 128 -6.54 -1.90 8.56
N ILE A 129 -7.13 -0.87 9.14
CA ILE A 129 -7.35 0.43 8.50
C ILE A 129 -6.57 1.47 9.30
N VAL A 130 -5.68 2.19 8.62
CA VAL A 130 -4.96 3.33 9.18
C VAL A 130 -5.56 4.60 8.61
N SER A 131 -6.03 5.49 9.47
CA SER A 131 -6.60 6.77 9.08
C SER A 131 -5.54 7.87 9.17
N SER A 132 -5.45 8.70 8.15
CA SER A 132 -4.55 9.83 8.10
C SER A 132 -5.23 11.07 7.52
N GLU A 133 -4.63 12.21 7.81
CA GLU A 133 -4.94 13.49 7.20
C GLU A 133 -3.73 14.01 6.44
N VAL A 134 -3.97 14.57 5.29
CA VAL A 134 -2.94 15.24 4.50
C VAL A 134 -3.27 16.72 4.41
N ILE A 135 -2.37 17.54 4.97
CA ILE A 135 -2.48 18.99 4.94
C ILE A 135 -1.65 19.50 3.75
N ARG A 136 -2.26 20.27 2.87
CA ARG A 136 -1.59 20.95 1.76
C ARG A 136 -1.45 22.43 2.08
N SER A 137 -0.37 23.05 1.60
CA SER A 137 -0.04 24.46 1.87
C SER A 137 -1.14 25.45 1.43
N HIS A 138 -1.98 25.05 0.48
CA HIS A 138 -2.98 25.91 -0.14
C HIS A 138 -4.44 25.49 0.13
N THR A 139 -4.69 24.51 1.00
CA THR A 139 -6.05 24.08 1.35
C THR A 139 -6.35 24.30 2.82
N VAL A 140 -7.55 24.84 3.11
CA VAL A 140 -8.00 25.09 4.49
C VAL A 140 -8.40 23.79 5.20
N GLN A 141 -8.87 22.81 4.44
CA GLN A 141 -9.30 21.52 4.99
C GLN A 141 -8.30 20.41 4.62
N PRO A 142 -7.96 19.55 5.59
CA PRO A 142 -7.13 18.38 5.31
C PRO A 142 -7.90 17.38 4.44
N ILE A 143 -7.18 16.70 3.54
CA ILE A 143 -7.69 15.56 2.80
C ILE A 143 -7.64 14.35 3.73
N LYS A 144 -8.75 13.64 3.89
CA LYS A 144 -8.80 12.40 4.68
C LYS A 144 -8.40 11.22 3.80
N VAL A 145 -7.46 10.44 4.29
CA VAL A 145 -6.99 9.23 3.59
C VAL A 145 -7.01 8.06 4.56
N ASP A 146 -7.85 7.07 4.26
CA ASP A 146 -7.86 5.78 4.93
C ASP A 146 -7.10 4.75 4.08
N TRP A 147 -6.13 4.11 4.70
CA TRP A 147 -5.30 3.07 4.12
C TRP A 147 -5.82 1.72 4.61
N ARG A 148 -6.39 0.93 3.72
CA ARG A 148 -6.74 -0.45 4.05
C ARG A 148 -5.51 -1.33 3.83
N LEU A 149 -5.11 -2.06 4.86
CA LEU A 149 -3.99 -2.98 4.82
C LEU A 149 -4.49 -4.40 5.01
N SER A 150 -3.96 -5.33 4.24
CA SER A 150 -4.15 -6.75 4.41
C SER A 150 -2.84 -7.42 4.83
N TRP A 151 -2.92 -8.47 5.67
CA TRP A 151 -1.76 -9.24 6.05
C TRP A 151 -1.42 -10.23 4.93
N ARG A 152 -0.21 -10.11 4.36
CA ARG A 152 0.28 -10.96 3.26
C ARG A 152 1.75 -11.31 3.50
N ASP A 153 2.07 -12.58 3.40
CA ASP A 153 3.45 -13.10 3.44
C ASP A 153 4.29 -12.56 4.61
N GLY A 154 3.66 -12.42 5.77
CA GLY A 154 4.34 -11.96 6.99
C GLY A 154 4.47 -10.43 7.14
N ALA A 155 3.78 -9.64 6.31
CA ALA A 155 3.76 -8.18 6.39
C ALA A 155 2.39 -7.59 6.03
N TYR A 156 2.13 -6.37 6.49
CA TYR A 156 1.00 -5.58 6.00
C TYR A 156 1.31 -5.00 4.62
N LYS A 157 0.37 -5.18 3.69
CA LYS A 157 0.36 -4.58 2.35
C LYS A 157 -0.89 -3.75 2.15
N ILE A 158 -0.78 -2.62 1.46
CA ILE A 158 -1.92 -1.76 1.16
C ILE A 158 -2.79 -2.43 0.10
N SER A 159 -4.04 -2.68 0.45
CA SER A 159 -5.04 -3.31 -0.42
C SER A 159 -6.11 -2.34 -0.93
N ASP A 160 -6.16 -1.11 -0.41
CA ASP A 160 -6.98 -0.02 -0.93
C ASP A 160 -6.52 1.32 -0.34
N VAL A 161 -6.76 2.39 -1.08
CA VAL A 161 -6.61 3.78 -0.62
C VAL A 161 -7.96 4.47 -0.77
N ILE A 162 -8.49 4.98 0.33
CA ILE A 162 -9.80 5.62 0.38
C ILE A 162 -9.57 7.11 0.64
N VAL A 163 -9.87 7.95 -0.34
CA VAL A 163 -9.67 9.41 -0.28
C VAL A 163 -11.01 10.09 -0.12
N ASP A 164 -11.20 10.83 0.97
CA ASP A 164 -12.47 11.48 1.34
C ASP A 164 -13.69 10.56 1.22
N GLY A 165 -13.51 9.28 1.60
CA GLY A 165 -14.55 8.25 1.56
C GLY A 165 -14.69 7.52 0.22
N LEU A 166 -13.94 7.90 -0.82
CA LEU A 166 -13.96 7.25 -2.13
C LEU A 166 -12.83 6.22 -2.25
N SER A 167 -13.17 4.94 -2.37
CA SER A 167 -12.22 3.84 -2.59
C SER A 167 -11.65 3.90 -4.02
N MET A 168 -10.33 3.94 -4.11
CA MET A 168 -9.64 3.94 -5.41
C MET A 168 -9.77 2.59 -6.11
N ALA A 169 -9.75 1.48 -5.36
CA ALA A 169 -9.93 0.15 -5.92
C ALA A 169 -11.35 -0.06 -6.49
N VAL A 170 -12.39 0.41 -5.78
CA VAL A 170 -13.78 0.33 -6.26
C VAL A 170 -13.97 1.21 -7.50
N THR A 171 -13.40 2.41 -7.51
CA THR A 171 -13.46 3.33 -8.65
C THR A 171 -12.79 2.70 -9.88
N GLY A 172 -11.56 2.20 -9.73
CA GLY A 172 -10.85 1.53 -10.83
C GLY A 172 -11.60 0.32 -11.38
N ARG A 173 -12.23 -0.47 -10.49
CA ARG A 173 -13.09 -1.58 -10.91
C ARG A 173 -14.27 -1.11 -11.76
N ALA A 174 -14.99 -0.09 -11.31
CA ALA A 174 -16.14 0.45 -12.05
C ALA A 174 -15.72 1.02 -13.43
N GLU A 175 -14.54 1.66 -13.50
CA GLU A 175 -13.99 2.14 -14.77
C GLU A 175 -13.72 1.00 -15.75
N LEU A 176 -13.09 -0.10 -15.31
CA LEU A 176 -12.81 -1.26 -16.17
C LEU A 176 -14.08 -2.03 -16.55
N GLU A 177 -15.05 -2.15 -15.65
CA GLU A 177 -16.36 -2.71 -15.97
C GLU A 177 -17.04 -1.89 -17.09
N GLY A 178 -17.01 -0.56 -16.98
CA GLY A 178 -17.52 0.33 -18.04
C GLY A 178 -16.77 0.21 -19.37
N VAL A 179 -15.45 -0.03 -19.36
CA VAL A 179 -14.68 -0.34 -20.59
C VAL A 179 -15.19 -1.61 -21.23
N ALA A 180 -15.34 -2.69 -20.47
CA ALA A 180 -15.80 -3.97 -20.98
C ALA A 180 -17.23 -3.88 -21.55
N GLU A 181 -18.15 -3.22 -20.85
CA GLU A 181 -19.54 -3.04 -21.28
C GLU A 181 -19.62 -2.30 -22.63
N ARG A 182 -18.92 -1.19 -22.78
CA ARG A 182 -18.87 -0.45 -24.05
C ARG A 182 -18.29 -1.24 -25.22
N ASN A 183 -17.56 -2.32 -24.93
CA ASN A 183 -16.92 -3.19 -25.92
C ASN A 183 -17.56 -4.60 -26.01
N GLY A 184 -18.84 -4.73 -25.68
CA GLY A 184 -19.60 -5.98 -25.79
C GLY A 184 -19.18 -7.03 -24.77
N GLU A 185 -18.84 -6.61 -23.56
CA GLU A 185 -18.43 -7.43 -22.41
C GLU A 185 -17.18 -8.31 -22.67
N ARG A 186 -16.31 -7.90 -23.59
CA ARG A 186 -15.10 -8.63 -23.93
C ARG A 186 -13.94 -8.22 -23.03
N PRO A 187 -13.39 -9.11 -22.19
CA PRO A 187 -12.30 -8.77 -21.29
C PRO A 187 -11.00 -8.40 -22.02
N GLN A 188 -10.79 -8.89 -23.26
CA GLN A 188 -9.65 -8.49 -24.09
C GLN A 188 -9.67 -7.00 -24.46
N ALA A 189 -10.84 -6.36 -24.45
CA ALA A 189 -10.94 -4.92 -24.63
C ALA A 189 -10.31 -4.15 -23.45
N ILE A 190 -10.37 -4.70 -22.24
CA ILE A 190 -9.69 -4.14 -21.06
C ILE A 190 -8.18 -4.11 -21.32
N LEU A 191 -7.59 -5.21 -21.77
CA LEU A 191 -6.15 -5.27 -22.08
C LEU A 191 -5.77 -4.28 -23.17
N ALA A 192 -6.59 -4.17 -24.23
CA ALA A 192 -6.32 -3.23 -25.32
C ALA A 192 -6.33 -1.78 -24.84
N VAL A 193 -7.33 -1.39 -24.03
CA VAL A 193 -7.40 -0.06 -23.43
C VAL A 193 -6.23 0.18 -22.48
N MET A 194 -5.89 -0.76 -21.62
CA MET A 194 -4.76 -0.64 -20.70
C MET A 194 -3.42 -0.47 -21.42
N ARG A 195 -3.20 -1.20 -22.52
CA ARG A 195 -1.99 -1.02 -23.36
C ARG A 195 -1.92 0.40 -23.93
N GLN A 196 -3.04 0.91 -24.43
CA GLN A 196 -3.12 2.27 -24.98
C GLN A 196 -2.86 3.31 -23.89
N GLU A 197 -3.53 3.20 -22.74
CA GLU A 197 -3.35 4.15 -21.63
C GLU A 197 -1.92 4.14 -21.07
N CYS A 198 -1.27 2.97 -21.00
CA CYS A 198 0.13 2.87 -20.60
C CYS A 198 1.06 3.54 -21.64
N ALA A 199 0.80 3.37 -22.93
CA ALA A 199 1.58 4.01 -24.00
C ALA A 199 1.42 5.53 -23.96
N ASP A 200 0.20 6.03 -23.82
CA ASP A 200 -0.09 7.47 -23.74
C ASP A 200 0.50 8.08 -22.45
N ALA A 201 0.44 7.36 -21.34
CA ALA A 201 1.03 7.81 -20.09
C ALA A 201 2.57 7.86 -20.16
N ALA A 202 3.21 6.89 -20.83
CA ALA A 202 4.65 6.92 -21.08
C ALA A 202 5.07 8.12 -21.93
N LEU A 203 4.30 8.46 -22.97
CA LEU A 203 4.56 9.64 -23.80
C LEU A 203 4.47 10.94 -23.00
N ARG A 204 3.49 11.05 -22.09
CA ARG A 204 3.37 12.21 -21.18
C ARG A 204 4.55 12.38 -20.20
N GLN A 205 5.27 11.30 -19.89
CA GLN A 205 6.45 11.35 -18.99
C GLN A 205 7.71 11.89 -19.70
N ILE A 206 7.79 11.76 -21.02
CA ILE A 206 8.94 12.21 -21.83
C ILE A 206 8.68 13.53 -22.56
N ALA A 207 7.46 14.04 -22.51
CA ALA A 207 7.15 15.38 -23.01
C ALA A 207 7.85 16.44 -22.16
N PRO A 208 8.52 17.44 -22.77
CA PRO A 208 9.29 18.49 -22.10
C PRO A 208 8.40 19.41 -21.27
#